data_065dc30c11c5eb6742a283da5a7cd946
#
_entry.id   065dc30c11c5eb6742a283da5a7cd946
#
_cell.length_a   1.000
_cell.length_b   1.000
_cell.length_c   1.000
_cell.angle_alpha   90.00
_cell.angle_beta   90.00
_cell.angle_gamma   90.00
#
_symmetry.space_group_name_H-M   'P 1'
#
loop_
_entity.id
_entity.type
_entity.pdbx_description
1 polymer ?
#
loop_
_entity_poly.entity_id
_entity_poly.type
_entity_poly.pdbx_seq_one_letter_code
_entity_poly.pdbx_strand_id
1 'polypeptide(L)'
;MSSGIFRFFGASVATMLFVGFALAPTPAPAQVLQCTSNPLIGTWRLNLQKSTITRNNGVIEPRIMIIAPFGDNGITEVFINDRDPRLVGRWEMWSVQFDGKPYPTKGGDPRQMRWTRIDCNTFQHETLRQLYYNLPDGTVKEYVPEGRVSSGGRITVSADGKTLTNKHTGTLGNQTRYEDEILVFDRQ
;
A
#
# COMPACT_ATOMS: atom_id res chain seq x y z
N MET A 1 -35.40 93.39 4.76
CA MET A 1 -34.40 92.52 4.04
C MET A 1 -33.89 91.53 5.04
N SER A 2 -34.47 90.34 5.01
CA SER A 2 -34.17 89.28 5.99
C SER A 2 -33.55 88.07 5.31
N SER A 3 -32.32 87.76 5.68
CA SER A 3 -31.54 86.64 5.17
C SER A 3 -31.80 85.41 6.03
N GLY A 4 -32.47 84.41 5.48
CA GLY A 4 -32.67 83.11 6.16
C GLY A 4 -31.47 82.19 5.93
N ILE A 5 -30.89 81.65 7.00
CA ILE A 5 -29.83 80.62 6.97
C ILE A 5 -30.48 79.26 7.15
N PHE A 6 -30.44 78.44 6.10
CA PHE A 6 -30.80 77.06 6.14
C PHE A 6 -29.60 76.22 6.66
N ARG A 7 -29.77 75.53 7.79
CA ARG A 7 -28.84 74.53 8.27
C ARG A 7 -29.27 73.14 7.80
N PHE A 8 -28.44 72.54 6.96
CA PHE A 8 -28.59 71.13 6.62
C PHE A 8 -27.95 70.25 7.72
N PHE A 9 -28.75 69.39 8.33
CA PHE A 9 -28.27 68.30 9.18
C PHE A 9 -27.95 67.10 8.27
N GLY A 10 -26.68 66.80 8.11
CA GLY A 10 -26.23 65.58 7.47
C GLY A 10 -26.30 64.41 8.47
N ALA A 11 -27.16 63.43 8.19
CA ALA A 11 -27.20 62.17 8.90
C ALA A 11 -26.18 61.23 8.28
N SER A 12 -25.09 60.96 9.04
CA SER A 12 -24.10 59.92 8.68
C SER A 12 -24.65 58.54 9.00
N VAL A 13 -24.97 57.76 7.97
CA VAL A 13 -25.30 56.31 8.11
C VAL A 13 -23.99 55.56 8.15
N ALA A 14 -23.60 55.05 9.32
CA ALA A 14 -22.48 54.15 9.51
C ALA A 14 -22.90 52.73 9.05
N THR A 15 -22.45 52.32 7.86
CA THR A 15 -22.63 50.93 7.39
C THR A 15 -21.62 50.03 8.06
N MET A 16 -22.04 49.23 9.03
CA MET A 16 -21.22 48.16 9.63
C MET A 16 -21.16 46.98 8.66
N LEU A 17 -20.02 46.80 8.06
CA LEU A 17 -19.69 45.59 7.30
C LEU A 17 -19.42 44.45 8.30
N PHE A 18 -20.33 43.51 8.46
CA PHE A 18 -20.08 42.23 9.12
C PHE A 18 -19.28 41.34 8.15
N VAL A 19 -17.94 41.23 8.36
CA VAL A 19 -17.13 40.21 7.74
C VAL A 19 -17.38 38.90 8.46
N GLY A 20 -18.28 38.07 7.90
CA GLY A 20 -18.50 36.72 8.35
C GLY A 20 -17.29 35.83 8.07
N PHE A 21 -16.48 35.54 9.06
CA PHE A 21 -15.47 34.49 8.95
C PHE A 21 -16.21 33.14 8.88
N ALA A 22 -16.29 32.57 7.68
CA ALA A 22 -16.67 31.18 7.52
C ALA A 22 -15.55 30.30 8.11
N LEU A 23 -15.80 29.74 9.29
CA LEU A 23 -14.93 28.71 9.87
C LEU A 23 -14.95 27.50 8.93
N ALA A 24 -13.85 27.27 8.23
CA ALA A 24 -13.67 26.05 7.45
C ALA A 24 -13.80 24.84 8.40
N PRO A 25 -14.56 23.80 8.04
CA PRO A 25 -14.66 22.61 8.87
C PRO A 25 -13.27 22.02 9.07
N THR A 26 -12.85 21.91 10.34
CA THR A 26 -11.64 21.18 10.69
C THR A 26 -11.76 19.75 10.22
N PRO A 27 -10.77 19.20 9.47
CA PRO A 27 -10.81 17.80 9.08
C PRO A 27 -10.93 16.94 10.33
N ALA A 28 -11.92 16.05 10.35
CA ALA A 28 -12.09 15.11 11.44
C ALA A 28 -10.78 14.31 11.62
N PRO A 29 -10.31 14.10 12.85
CA PRO A 29 -9.13 13.30 13.08
C PRO A 29 -9.33 11.91 12.47
N ALA A 30 -8.36 11.44 11.69
CA ALA A 30 -8.39 10.10 11.11
C ALA A 30 -8.61 9.10 12.24
N GLN A 31 -9.71 8.36 12.19
CA GLN A 31 -9.99 7.33 13.17
C GLN A 31 -8.88 6.28 13.09
N VAL A 32 -8.13 6.15 14.17
CA VAL A 32 -7.14 5.06 14.29
C VAL A 32 -7.94 3.77 14.37
N LEU A 33 -7.80 2.94 13.35
CA LEU A 33 -8.40 1.60 13.27
C LEU A 33 -7.89 0.75 14.44
N GLN A 34 -8.74 0.57 15.47
CA GLN A 34 -8.44 -0.31 16.59
C GLN A 34 -8.80 -1.75 16.21
N CYS A 35 -7.82 -2.47 15.70
CA CYS A 35 -7.95 -3.89 15.41
C CYS A 35 -7.37 -4.70 16.57
N THR A 36 -8.16 -5.61 17.12
CA THR A 36 -7.79 -6.43 18.30
C THR A 36 -6.66 -7.41 18.02
N SER A 37 -6.45 -7.75 16.74
CA SER A 37 -5.37 -8.64 16.31
C SER A 37 -4.99 -8.32 14.85
N ASN A 38 -3.83 -8.82 14.44
CA ASN A 38 -3.43 -8.79 13.05
C ASN A 38 -3.77 -10.14 12.40
N PRO A 39 -4.81 -10.22 11.54
CA PRO A 39 -5.27 -11.48 10.99
C PRO A 39 -4.29 -12.10 9.98
N LEU A 40 -3.30 -11.34 9.50
CA LEU A 40 -2.26 -11.84 8.60
C LEU A 40 -1.32 -12.83 9.29
N ILE A 41 -1.10 -12.69 10.60
CA ILE A 41 -0.12 -13.50 11.34
C ILE A 41 -0.45 -14.98 11.25
N GLY A 42 0.51 -15.80 10.82
CA GLY A 42 0.36 -17.24 10.71
C GLY A 42 1.12 -17.83 9.51
N THR A 43 0.90 -19.10 9.28
CA THR A 43 1.42 -19.85 8.14
C THR A 43 0.32 -20.07 7.14
N TRP A 44 0.61 -19.80 5.87
CA TRP A 44 -0.34 -19.81 4.77
C TRP A 44 0.20 -20.66 3.63
N ARG A 45 -0.60 -21.57 3.11
CA ARG A 45 -0.23 -22.37 1.94
C ARG A 45 -1.08 -21.99 0.73
N LEU A 46 -0.43 -21.73 -0.41
CA LEU A 46 -1.11 -21.42 -1.66
C LEU A 46 -2.02 -22.57 -2.09
N ASN A 47 -3.28 -22.28 -2.30
CA ASN A 47 -4.28 -23.19 -2.83
C ASN A 47 -4.43 -22.96 -4.34
N LEU A 48 -3.78 -23.79 -5.13
CA LEU A 48 -3.79 -23.68 -6.60
C LEU A 48 -5.19 -23.87 -7.21
N GLN A 49 -6.03 -24.67 -6.57
CA GLN A 49 -7.38 -24.93 -7.08
C GLN A 49 -8.33 -23.74 -6.92
N LYS A 50 -8.10 -22.93 -5.90
CA LYS A 50 -8.89 -21.71 -5.64
C LYS A 50 -8.29 -20.46 -6.28
N SER A 51 -7.08 -20.55 -6.84
CA SER A 51 -6.33 -19.42 -7.39
C SER A 51 -6.56 -19.28 -8.89
N THR A 52 -6.61 -18.04 -9.37
CA THR A 52 -6.59 -17.69 -10.79
C THR A 52 -5.23 -17.08 -11.12
N ILE A 53 -4.46 -17.75 -11.95
CA ILE A 53 -3.07 -17.37 -12.26
C ILE A 53 -2.99 -16.99 -13.73
N THR A 54 -2.62 -15.75 -14.00
CA THR A 54 -2.57 -15.17 -15.36
C THR A 54 -1.15 -15.00 -15.90
N ARG A 55 -0.16 -14.90 -15.00
CA ARG A 55 1.25 -14.80 -15.38
C ARG A 55 1.87 -16.16 -15.70
N ASN A 56 3.01 -16.17 -16.37
CA ASN A 56 3.79 -17.37 -16.68
C ASN A 56 2.97 -18.52 -17.32
N ASN A 57 2.02 -18.17 -18.20
CA ASN A 57 1.11 -19.15 -18.83
C ASN A 57 0.31 -19.98 -17.80
N GLY A 58 -0.05 -19.38 -16.67
CA GLY A 58 -0.81 -20.04 -15.62
C GLY A 58 0.03 -20.95 -14.70
N VAL A 59 1.35 -20.98 -14.87
CA VAL A 59 2.22 -21.78 -14.02
C VAL A 59 2.68 -20.95 -12.83
N ILE A 60 2.31 -21.40 -11.63
CA ILE A 60 2.87 -20.90 -10.38
C ILE A 60 3.30 -22.08 -9.51
N GLU A 61 4.40 -21.91 -8.86
CA GLU A 61 4.92 -22.92 -7.94
C GLU A 61 4.17 -22.86 -6.61
N PRO A 62 3.94 -23.99 -5.96
CA PRO A 62 3.40 -24.02 -4.61
C PRO A 62 4.26 -23.19 -3.67
N ARG A 63 3.60 -22.37 -2.85
CA ARG A 63 4.26 -21.45 -1.93
C ARG A 63 3.71 -21.60 -0.54
N ILE A 64 4.63 -21.55 0.41
CA ILE A 64 4.31 -21.35 1.82
C ILE A 64 4.72 -19.92 2.15
N MET A 65 3.84 -19.21 2.81
CA MET A 65 4.05 -17.86 3.30
C MET A 65 3.94 -17.88 4.82
N ILE A 66 4.98 -17.43 5.48
CA ILE A 66 5.01 -17.32 6.95
C ILE A 66 4.98 -15.83 7.26
N ILE A 67 4.00 -15.42 8.03
CA ILE A 67 3.85 -14.04 8.46
C ILE A 67 3.94 -13.98 9.98
N ALA A 68 4.91 -13.21 10.46
CA ALA A 68 5.15 -12.94 11.87
C ALA A 68 4.96 -11.46 12.19
N PRO A 69 4.69 -11.06 13.44
CA PRO A 69 4.62 -9.65 13.82
C PRO A 69 5.97 -8.95 13.67
N PHE A 70 5.95 -7.67 13.30
CA PHE A 70 7.11 -6.79 13.25
C PHE A 70 6.77 -5.43 13.86
N GLY A 71 7.35 -5.14 15.00
CA GLY A 71 6.99 -3.97 15.80
C GLY A 71 5.51 -3.96 16.18
N ASP A 72 4.98 -2.78 16.43
CA ASP A 72 3.61 -2.61 16.95
C ASP A 72 2.54 -2.69 15.84
N ASN A 73 2.91 -2.33 14.62
CA ASN A 73 1.94 -2.22 13.50
C ASN A 73 2.55 -2.66 12.17
N GLY A 74 3.16 -3.84 12.15
CA GLY A 74 3.79 -4.37 10.95
C GLY A 74 3.89 -5.87 10.94
N ILE A 75 4.51 -6.38 9.87
CA ILE A 75 4.76 -7.80 9.66
C ILE A 75 6.17 -8.04 9.12
N THR A 76 6.68 -9.22 9.41
CA THR A 76 7.74 -9.87 8.63
C THR A 76 7.10 -11.00 7.85
N GLU A 77 7.32 -11.01 6.56
CA GLU A 77 6.82 -12.02 5.64
C GLU A 77 7.98 -12.79 5.03
N VAL A 78 7.87 -14.11 5.01
CA VAL A 78 8.83 -15.03 4.41
C VAL A 78 8.09 -15.91 3.41
N PHE A 79 8.53 -15.90 2.16
CA PHE A 79 8.08 -16.84 1.15
C PHE A 79 9.06 -18.01 1.01
N ILE A 80 8.51 -19.21 0.98
CA ILE A 80 9.23 -20.45 0.76
C ILE A 80 8.61 -21.15 -0.45
N ASN A 81 9.45 -21.48 -1.43
CA ASN A 81 9.05 -22.34 -2.51
C ASN A 81 9.27 -23.80 -2.11
N ASP A 82 8.22 -24.65 -2.13
CA ASP A 82 8.26 -25.98 -1.57
C ASP A 82 8.50 -27.11 -2.60
N ARG A 83 8.66 -26.81 -3.89
CA ARG A 83 8.76 -27.84 -4.93
C ARG A 83 10.02 -27.87 -5.77
N ASP A 84 10.74 -26.80 -5.95
CA ASP A 84 11.95 -26.82 -6.76
C ASP A 84 13.18 -27.01 -5.86
N PRO A 85 13.80 -28.22 -5.87
CA PRO A 85 14.99 -28.47 -5.05
C PRO A 85 16.18 -27.58 -5.47
N ARG A 86 16.18 -26.99 -6.66
CA ARG A 86 17.19 -26.00 -7.09
C ARG A 86 16.91 -24.63 -6.49
N LEU A 87 15.68 -24.42 -6.05
CA LEU A 87 15.22 -23.22 -5.35
C LEU A 87 15.08 -23.44 -3.85
N VAL A 88 15.40 -24.64 -3.34
CA VAL A 88 15.56 -24.91 -1.91
C VAL A 88 16.64 -23.96 -1.38
N GLY A 89 16.21 -23.01 -0.54
CA GLY A 89 17.06 -21.90 -0.13
C GLY A 89 16.80 -20.58 -0.83
N ARG A 90 15.99 -20.49 -1.88
CA ARG A 90 15.40 -19.23 -2.33
C ARG A 90 14.24 -18.87 -1.44
N TRP A 91 14.54 -18.04 -0.49
CA TRP A 91 13.54 -17.37 0.33
C TRP A 91 13.60 -15.88 0.05
N GLU A 92 12.45 -15.26 -0.02
CA GLU A 92 12.33 -13.81 -0.03
C GLU A 92 11.76 -13.40 1.33
N MET A 93 12.35 -12.41 1.95
CA MET A 93 11.89 -11.88 3.21
C MET A 93 11.84 -10.37 3.16
N TRP A 94 10.80 -9.83 3.74
CA TRP A 94 10.71 -8.41 4.01
C TRP A 94 10.01 -8.14 5.33
N SER A 95 10.34 -7.01 5.92
CA SER A 95 9.68 -6.52 7.12
C SER A 95 9.15 -5.13 6.84
N VAL A 96 7.88 -4.89 7.10
CA VAL A 96 7.19 -3.64 6.78
C VAL A 96 6.29 -3.22 7.93
N GLN A 97 6.12 -1.90 8.08
CA GLN A 97 5.04 -1.33 8.88
C GLN A 97 3.85 -1.01 7.95
N PHE A 98 2.64 -0.91 8.50
CA PHE A 98 1.45 -0.51 7.72
C PHE A 98 1.28 1.01 7.65
N ASP A 99 2.37 1.74 7.53
CA ASP A 99 2.44 3.21 7.54
C ASP A 99 2.54 3.84 6.14
N GLY A 100 2.50 3.02 5.10
CA GLY A 100 2.60 3.46 3.71
C GLY A 100 3.99 3.90 3.27
N LYS A 101 5.02 3.70 4.07
CA LYS A 101 6.41 3.97 3.68
C LYS A 101 7.05 2.79 2.97
N PRO A 102 8.05 3.02 2.10
CA PRO A 102 8.79 1.94 1.46
C PRO A 102 9.81 1.32 2.43
N TYR A 103 9.85 -0.01 2.45
CA TYR A 103 10.79 -0.83 3.23
C TYR A 103 11.58 -1.75 2.30
N PRO A 104 12.91 -1.90 2.49
CA PRO A 104 13.73 -2.74 1.65
C PRO A 104 13.40 -4.22 1.85
N THR A 105 13.44 -5.00 0.76
CA THR A 105 13.41 -6.46 0.81
C THR A 105 14.82 -7.02 1.07
N LYS A 106 14.88 -8.22 1.67
CA LYS A 106 16.12 -8.97 1.84
C LYS A 106 16.06 -10.24 0.98
N GLY A 107 17.14 -10.53 0.29
CA GLY A 107 17.22 -11.65 -0.67
C GLY A 107 16.66 -11.27 -2.04
N GLY A 108 17.17 -11.93 -3.11
CA GLY A 108 16.72 -11.71 -4.47
C GLY A 108 17.04 -10.33 -5.06
N ASP A 109 16.19 -9.86 -5.96
CA ASP A 109 16.33 -8.53 -6.56
C ASP A 109 16.04 -7.44 -5.51
N PRO A 110 16.81 -6.35 -5.52
CA PRO A 110 16.55 -5.22 -4.64
C PRO A 110 15.22 -4.58 -4.99
N ARG A 111 14.33 -4.62 -4.04
CA ARG A 111 12.97 -4.08 -4.11
C ARG A 111 12.65 -3.37 -2.82
N GLN A 112 11.64 -2.54 -2.88
CA GLN A 112 11.02 -1.97 -1.68
C GLN A 112 9.55 -2.39 -1.66
N MET A 113 9.06 -2.70 -0.48
CA MET A 113 7.66 -3.00 -0.25
C MET A 113 7.03 -1.86 0.53
N ARG A 114 5.83 -1.48 0.15
CA ARG A 114 5.01 -0.50 0.85
C ARG A 114 3.67 -1.15 1.17
N TRP A 115 3.27 -1.06 2.43
CA TRP A 115 2.02 -1.63 2.89
C TRP A 115 1.18 -0.59 3.63
N THR A 116 -0.13 -0.69 3.45
CA THR A 116 -1.11 0.14 4.14
C THR A 116 -2.26 -0.74 4.61
N ARG A 117 -2.65 -0.59 5.86
CA ARG A 117 -3.86 -1.23 6.38
C ARG A 117 -5.07 -0.40 5.97
N ILE A 118 -6.06 -1.02 5.29
CA ILE A 118 -7.31 -0.37 4.87
C ILE A 118 -8.37 -0.55 5.95
N ASP A 119 -8.50 -1.77 6.45
CA ASP A 119 -9.37 -2.14 7.59
C ASP A 119 -8.74 -3.29 8.38
N CYS A 120 -9.47 -3.87 9.33
CA CYS A 120 -8.92 -4.92 10.19
C CYS A 120 -8.52 -6.19 9.43
N ASN A 121 -9.11 -6.46 8.28
CA ASN A 121 -8.89 -7.66 7.48
C ASN A 121 -8.31 -7.39 6.09
N THR A 122 -8.18 -6.12 5.69
CA THR A 122 -7.80 -5.73 4.32
C THR A 122 -6.55 -4.86 4.34
N PHE A 123 -5.61 -5.21 3.48
CA PHE A 123 -4.32 -4.55 3.33
C PHE A 123 -4.04 -4.28 1.86
N GLN A 124 -3.45 -3.14 1.58
CA GLN A 124 -2.89 -2.79 0.28
C GLN A 124 -1.38 -2.97 0.34
N HIS A 125 -0.80 -3.62 -0.67
CA HIS A 125 0.64 -3.70 -0.80
C HIS A 125 1.09 -3.24 -2.19
N GLU A 126 2.31 -2.74 -2.27
CA GLU A 126 2.95 -2.32 -3.50
C GLU A 126 4.43 -2.71 -3.47
N THR A 127 4.92 -3.16 -4.62
CA THR A 127 6.34 -3.42 -4.84
C THR A 127 6.90 -2.29 -5.68
N LEU A 128 7.86 -1.60 -5.14
CA LEU A 128 8.63 -0.57 -5.83
C LEU A 128 9.90 -1.24 -6.36
N ARG A 129 10.04 -1.31 -7.67
CA ARG A 129 11.20 -1.94 -8.30
C ARG A 129 12.34 -0.94 -8.38
N GLN A 130 13.48 -1.31 -7.83
CA GLN A 130 14.74 -0.64 -8.11
C GLN A 130 15.35 -1.27 -9.37
N LEU A 131 15.59 -0.48 -10.39
CA LEU A 131 16.30 -0.93 -11.58
C LEU A 131 17.76 -0.49 -11.45
N TYR A 132 18.66 -1.44 -11.46
CA TYR A 132 20.10 -1.18 -11.51
C TYR A 132 20.61 -1.43 -12.93
N TYR A 133 21.40 -0.49 -13.43
CA TYR A 133 22.15 -0.69 -14.66
C TYR A 133 23.63 -0.80 -14.30
N ASN A 134 24.26 -1.87 -14.76
CA ASN A 134 25.69 -1.96 -14.77
C ASN A 134 26.21 -1.08 -15.91
N LEU A 135 26.97 -0.05 -15.57
CA LEU A 135 27.66 0.76 -16.56
C LEU A 135 28.91 0.02 -17.07
N PRO A 136 29.41 0.37 -18.29
CA PRO A 136 30.60 -0.27 -18.86
C PRO A 136 31.87 -0.14 -17.99
N ASP A 137 31.91 0.84 -17.09
CA ASP A 137 33.00 1.07 -16.13
C ASP A 137 32.88 0.22 -14.86
N GLY A 138 31.88 -0.66 -14.78
CA GLY A 138 31.61 -1.52 -13.62
C GLY A 138 30.86 -0.84 -12.50
N THR A 139 30.49 0.43 -12.65
CA THR A 139 29.66 1.12 -11.67
C THR A 139 28.20 0.71 -11.83
N VAL A 140 27.48 0.68 -10.71
CA VAL A 140 26.05 0.38 -10.69
C VAL A 140 25.30 1.70 -10.56
N LYS A 141 24.53 2.06 -11.58
CA LYS A 141 23.66 3.22 -11.52
C LYS A 141 22.25 2.77 -11.22
N GLU A 142 21.71 3.27 -10.13
CA GLU A 142 20.30 3.12 -9.81
C GLU A 142 19.49 4.00 -10.77
N TYR A 143 18.60 3.38 -11.54
CA TYR A 143 17.60 4.08 -12.33
C TYR A 143 16.22 3.73 -11.77
N VAL A 144 15.77 4.55 -10.85
CA VAL A 144 14.37 4.53 -10.42
C VAL A 144 13.84 5.94 -10.61
N PRO A 145 12.85 6.12 -11.48
CA PRO A 145 11.94 7.23 -11.30
C PRO A 145 11.26 6.98 -9.94
N GLU A 146 11.52 7.82 -8.96
CA GLU A 146 10.92 7.75 -7.64
C GLU A 146 9.44 7.38 -7.74
N GLY A 147 9.04 6.30 -7.04
CA GLY A 147 7.64 5.95 -6.87
C GLY A 147 7.01 5.07 -7.96
N ARG A 148 7.74 4.50 -8.91
CA ARG A 148 7.15 3.59 -9.89
C ARG A 148 6.78 2.25 -9.25
N VAL A 149 5.49 2.02 -9.07
CA VAL A 149 4.94 0.72 -8.64
C VAL A 149 5.13 -0.27 -9.79
N SER A 150 5.89 -1.35 -9.56
CA SER A 150 6.05 -2.44 -10.51
C SER A 150 4.95 -3.48 -10.39
N SER A 151 4.47 -3.69 -9.18
CA SER A 151 3.36 -4.59 -8.90
C SER A 151 2.70 -4.17 -7.59
N GLY A 152 1.50 -4.64 -7.39
CA GLY A 152 0.78 -4.37 -6.15
C GLY A 152 -0.51 -5.15 -6.08
N GLY A 153 -1.13 -5.14 -4.93
CA GLY A 153 -2.34 -5.89 -4.74
C GLY A 153 -3.07 -5.54 -3.46
N ARG A 154 -4.21 -6.19 -3.31
CA ARG A 154 -5.01 -6.12 -2.11
C ARG A 154 -5.11 -7.49 -1.49
N ILE A 155 -4.71 -7.58 -0.24
CA ILE A 155 -4.84 -8.79 0.57
C ILE A 155 -6.04 -8.63 1.47
N THR A 156 -6.88 -9.66 1.51
CA THR A 156 -8.03 -9.74 2.43
C THR A 156 -8.00 -11.09 3.14
N VAL A 157 -8.13 -11.07 4.46
CA VAL A 157 -8.31 -12.27 5.26
C VAL A 157 -9.80 -12.47 5.52
N SER A 158 -10.29 -13.68 5.34
CA SER A 158 -11.70 -14.01 5.62
C SER A 158 -12.07 -13.79 7.09
N ALA A 159 -13.33 -13.54 7.38
CA ALA A 159 -13.81 -13.26 8.74
C ALA A 159 -13.52 -14.41 9.72
N ASP A 160 -13.49 -15.65 9.24
CA ASP A 160 -13.12 -16.83 10.04
C ASP A 160 -11.60 -17.02 10.19
N GLY A 161 -10.80 -16.16 9.56
CA GLY A 161 -9.35 -16.17 9.61
C GLY A 161 -8.68 -17.34 8.87
N LYS A 162 -9.42 -18.14 8.09
CA LYS A 162 -8.91 -19.38 7.47
C LYS A 162 -8.37 -19.20 6.06
N THR A 163 -8.81 -18.16 5.37
CA THR A 163 -8.44 -17.91 3.97
C THR A 163 -7.87 -16.50 3.81
N LEU A 164 -6.75 -16.41 3.10
CA LEU A 164 -6.16 -15.17 2.66
C LEU A 164 -6.26 -15.09 1.15
N THR A 165 -6.83 -14.01 0.63
CA THR A 165 -6.92 -13.74 -0.81
C THR A 165 -6.07 -12.54 -1.16
N ASN A 166 -5.15 -12.71 -2.11
CA ASN A 166 -4.36 -11.61 -2.68
C ASN A 166 -4.79 -11.40 -4.14
N LYS A 167 -5.47 -10.29 -4.41
CA LYS A 167 -5.70 -9.79 -5.78
C LYS A 167 -4.51 -8.97 -6.18
N HIS A 168 -3.79 -9.44 -7.18
CA HIS A 168 -2.49 -8.92 -7.53
C HIS A 168 -2.41 -8.52 -9.00
N THR A 169 -1.80 -7.38 -9.27
CA THR A 169 -1.48 -6.87 -10.61
C THR A 169 -0.01 -6.51 -10.68
N GLY A 170 0.57 -6.57 -11.87
CA GLY A 170 1.98 -6.23 -12.01
C GLY A 170 2.42 -6.10 -13.46
N THR A 171 3.71 -5.81 -13.62
CA THR A 171 4.36 -5.69 -14.92
C THR A 171 5.45 -6.74 -15.03
N LEU A 172 5.38 -7.59 -16.02
CA LEU A 172 6.46 -8.53 -16.36
C LEU A 172 7.68 -7.77 -16.89
N GLY A 173 8.84 -8.41 -16.90
CA GLY A 173 10.10 -7.81 -17.34
C GLY A 173 10.09 -7.23 -18.76
N ASN A 174 9.19 -7.70 -19.62
CA ASN A 174 8.92 -7.17 -20.97
C ASN A 174 7.92 -6.01 -21.00
N GLN A 175 7.57 -5.42 -19.86
CA GLN A 175 6.55 -4.37 -19.66
C GLN A 175 5.09 -4.80 -19.96
N THR A 176 4.84 -6.08 -20.18
CA THR A 176 3.48 -6.59 -20.28
C THR A 176 2.82 -6.58 -18.90
N ARG A 177 1.74 -5.84 -18.79
CA ARG A 177 0.93 -5.82 -17.56
C ARG A 177 0.11 -7.11 -17.49
N TYR A 178 0.13 -7.77 -16.35
CA TYR A 178 -0.84 -8.82 -16.02
C TYR A 178 -1.84 -8.27 -15.01
N GLU A 179 -3.09 -8.62 -15.19
CA GLU A 179 -4.20 -8.15 -14.36
C GLU A 179 -4.95 -9.35 -13.78
N ASP A 180 -5.63 -9.09 -12.67
CA ASP A 180 -6.58 -10.02 -12.06
C ASP A 180 -6.02 -11.40 -11.66
N GLU A 181 -4.75 -11.44 -11.31
CA GLU A 181 -4.23 -12.62 -10.63
C GLU A 181 -4.83 -12.69 -9.22
N ILE A 182 -5.48 -13.80 -8.91
CA ILE A 182 -6.07 -14.05 -7.61
C ILE A 182 -5.34 -15.23 -6.98
N LEU A 183 -4.56 -14.96 -5.95
CA LEU A 183 -3.87 -15.98 -5.17
C LEU A 183 -4.65 -16.22 -3.88
N VAL A 184 -5.05 -17.45 -3.67
CA VAL A 184 -5.78 -17.86 -2.47
C VAL A 184 -4.90 -18.77 -1.65
N PHE A 185 -4.76 -18.44 -0.36
CA PHE A 185 -3.98 -19.22 0.58
C PHE A 185 -4.90 -19.72 1.69
N ASP A 186 -4.72 -20.97 2.07
CA ASP A 186 -5.36 -21.55 3.23
C ASP A 186 -4.43 -21.51 4.43
N ARG A 187 -4.96 -21.19 5.61
CA ARG A 187 -4.19 -21.18 6.87
C ARG A 187 -3.83 -22.62 7.25
N GLN A 188 -2.60 -22.81 7.74
CA GLN A 188 -2.10 -24.08 8.22
C GLN A 188 -2.22 -24.21 9.75
#